data_021be25095058c3d24f5d6f03d7886da
#
_entry.id   021be25095058c3d24f5d6f03d7886da
#
_cell.length_a   1.000
_cell.length_b   1.000
_cell.length_c   1.000
_cell.angle_alpha   90.00
_cell.angle_beta   90.00
_cell.angle_gamma   90.00
#
_symmetry.space_group_name_H-M   'P 1'
#
loop_
_entity.id
_entity.type
_entity.pdbx_description
1 polymer ?
#
loop_
_entity_poly.entity_id
_entity_poly.type
_entity_poly.pdbx_seq_one_letter_code
_entity_poly.pdbx_strand_id
1 'polypeptide(L)'
;MKIGVPKEIKPQEHRIGLTPESVKTLISEGHEVLVENNGGFEAGFENDQYTSVGAKIVDKAEDIFNDADIIVKVKEPQAGEVKMIRENQIVYTYLHLAAAKELTEGLIKSKSVCIAYETVTDNNGRLPLLAPMSAVAGRMSVQAGAHCLEKNQNGRGLLLGGAPGVEGGTVVILGGGVVGENAAVIATGMRAKVHIVDKSEARLKQLVEMFGDKIIPEQSDKIDLNKLVAEADLLIGGVLIPGAEAPKLVTKPMLKLMKRGSVIVDVAIDQGGCVETSKPTTHGDPTFIIDDVVHYCVANMPGGVPRTSTIALNTATLPHLIKIANKGYAKALSDDKHLLAGLNVCKGQVTYKAVADVFGYDYVDPLKTL
;
A
#
# COMPACT_ATOMS: atom_id res chain seq x y z
N MET A 1 -24.03 -1.71 14.80
CA MET A 1 -22.76 -2.21 15.37
C MET A 1 -21.94 -1.06 15.92
N LYS A 2 -21.07 -1.33 16.88
CA LYS A 2 -20.05 -0.37 17.34
C LYS A 2 -18.76 -0.58 16.53
N ILE A 3 -18.26 0.48 15.94
CA ILE A 3 -17.04 0.46 15.10
C ILE A 3 -15.96 1.25 15.82
N GLY A 4 -14.85 0.61 16.08
CA GLY A 4 -13.70 1.19 16.78
C GLY A 4 -12.57 1.53 15.84
N VAL A 5 -12.01 2.72 15.99
CA VAL A 5 -10.92 3.25 15.18
C VAL A 5 -9.79 3.67 16.12
N PRO A 6 -8.91 2.74 16.52
CA PRO A 6 -7.76 3.07 17.33
C PRO A 6 -6.75 3.89 16.52
N LYS A 7 -5.92 4.67 17.22
CA LYS A 7 -4.75 5.33 16.66
C LYS A 7 -3.75 4.29 16.18
N GLU A 8 -3.11 4.54 15.04
CA GLU A 8 -2.00 3.69 14.59
C GLU A 8 -0.77 3.90 15.47
N ILE A 9 -0.20 2.81 15.94
CA ILE A 9 0.96 2.81 16.86
C ILE A 9 2.23 2.24 16.22
N LYS A 10 2.13 1.74 14.97
CA LYS A 10 3.31 1.30 14.21
C LYS A 10 4.21 2.50 13.93
N PRO A 11 5.54 2.41 14.14
CA PRO A 11 6.44 3.53 13.89
C PRO A 11 6.27 4.13 12.49
N GLN A 12 6.18 5.46 12.42
CA GLN A 12 5.99 6.24 11.18
C GLN A 12 4.69 5.93 10.41
N GLU A 13 3.68 5.39 11.09
CA GLU A 13 2.33 5.28 10.55
C GLU A 13 1.46 6.42 11.10
N HIS A 14 1.05 7.30 10.22
CA HIS A 14 0.35 8.54 10.53
C HIS A 14 -1.07 8.56 9.94
N ARG A 15 -1.48 7.49 9.24
CA ARG A 15 -2.84 7.33 8.70
C ARG A 15 -3.81 6.95 9.81
N ILE A 16 -5.10 6.94 9.48
CA ILE A 16 -6.17 6.46 10.37
C ILE A 16 -7.17 5.60 9.59
N GLY A 17 -7.81 4.65 10.26
CA GLY A 17 -8.73 3.69 9.66
C GLY A 17 -9.96 4.33 9.00
N LEU A 18 -10.52 5.42 9.58
CA LEU A 18 -11.68 6.14 9.05
C LEU A 18 -11.48 7.65 9.05
N THR A 19 -11.93 8.30 7.96
CA THR A 19 -12.06 9.77 7.90
C THR A 19 -13.35 10.25 8.58
N PRO A 20 -13.46 11.52 8.97
CA PRO A 20 -14.74 12.08 9.48
C PRO A 20 -15.91 11.88 8.51
N GLU A 21 -15.69 11.97 7.20
CA GLU A 21 -16.75 11.74 6.20
C GLU A 21 -17.21 10.27 6.17
N SER A 22 -16.26 9.32 6.29
CA SER A 22 -16.58 7.89 6.41
C SER A 22 -17.38 7.61 7.69
N VAL A 23 -16.99 8.24 8.79
CA VAL A 23 -17.70 8.15 10.08
C VAL A 23 -19.12 8.69 9.97
N LYS A 24 -19.30 9.86 9.33
CA LYS A 24 -20.63 10.44 9.08
C LYS A 24 -21.55 9.46 8.34
N THR A 25 -21.02 8.80 7.31
CA THR A 25 -21.76 7.80 6.54
C THR A 25 -22.18 6.63 7.43
N LEU A 26 -21.27 6.06 8.23
CA LEU A 26 -21.56 4.93 9.12
C LEU A 26 -22.61 5.29 10.19
N ILE A 27 -22.56 6.51 10.73
CA ILE A 27 -23.55 6.99 11.71
C ILE A 27 -24.91 7.17 11.04
N SER A 28 -24.96 7.67 9.80
CA SER A 28 -26.23 7.78 9.06
C SER A 28 -26.86 6.43 8.74
N GLU A 29 -26.06 5.35 8.68
CA GLU A 29 -26.49 3.96 8.57
C GLU A 29 -26.90 3.33 9.92
N GLY A 30 -26.87 4.10 11.02
CA GLY A 30 -27.31 3.66 12.35
C GLY A 30 -26.22 2.95 13.18
N HIS A 31 -24.95 3.14 12.88
CA HIS A 31 -23.84 2.59 13.65
C HIS A 31 -23.28 3.60 14.65
N GLU A 32 -22.70 3.10 15.73
CA GLU A 32 -21.86 3.91 16.64
C GLU A 32 -20.40 3.83 16.19
N VAL A 33 -19.69 4.97 16.25
CA VAL A 33 -18.26 5.02 15.92
C VAL A 33 -17.47 5.61 17.10
N LEU A 34 -16.48 4.85 17.56
CA LEU A 34 -15.53 5.24 18.59
C LEU A 34 -14.20 5.55 17.89
N VAL A 35 -13.63 6.71 18.13
CA VAL A 35 -12.32 7.10 17.57
C VAL A 35 -11.39 7.43 18.73
N GLU A 36 -10.17 6.89 18.70
CA GLU A 36 -9.18 7.21 19.71
C GLU A 36 -8.76 8.68 19.63
N ASN A 37 -8.59 9.28 20.80
CA ASN A 37 -8.18 10.68 20.97
C ASN A 37 -6.92 10.98 20.13
N ASN A 38 -7.00 12.03 19.31
CA ASN A 38 -5.96 12.42 18.35
C ASN A 38 -5.54 11.32 17.35
N GLY A 39 -6.38 10.30 17.13
CA GLY A 39 -6.08 9.22 16.17
C GLY A 39 -5.90 9.71 14.74
N GLY A 40 -6.67 10.72 14.32
CA GLY A 40 -6.61 11.32 12.98
C GLY A 40 -5.68 12.53 12.85
N PHE A 41 -5.10 13.03 13.95
CA PHE A 41 -4.37 14.30 14.00
C PHE A 41 -3.25 14.41 12.97
N GLU A 42 -2.40 13.39 12.89
CA GLU A 42 -1.27 13.36 11.95
C GLU A 42 -1.70 13.28 10.47
N ALA A 43 -2.93 12.81 10.21
CA ALA A 43 -3.54 12.84 8.88
C ALA A 43 -4.32 14.15 8.62
N GLY A 44 -4.29 15.10 9.56
CA GLY A 44 -4.98 16.39 9.49
C GLY A 44 -6.49 16.31 9.74
N PHE A 45 -6.91 15.35 10.59
CA PHE A 45 -8.28 15.21 11.05
C PHE A 45 -8.35 15.38 12.58
N GLU A 46 -8.87 16.54 13.01
CA GLU A 46 -8.99 16.91 14.41
C GLU A 46 -10.16 16.16 15.08
N ASN A 47 -10.09 15.99 16.40
CA ASN A 47 -11.18 15.39 17.19
C ASN A 47 -12.54 16.03 16.96
N ASP A 48 -12.57 17.37 16.85
CA ASP A 48 -13.81 18.13 16.63
C ASP A 48 -14.49 17.79 15.30
N GLN A 49 -13.72 17.42 14.28
CA GLN A 49 -14.27 16.96 13.00
C GLN A 49 -15.00 15.62 13.14
N TYR A 50 -14.52 14.72 14.01
CA TYR A 50 -15.18 13.46 14.30
C TYR A 50 -16.40 13.64 15.19
N THR A 51 -16.30 14.46 16.25
CA THR A 51 -17.43 14.72 17.16
C THR A 51 -18.56 15.48 16.46
N SER A 52 -18.23 16.40 15.56
CA SER A 52 -19.23 17.16 14.78
C SER A 52 -20.11 16.29 13.87
N VAL A 53 -19.63 15.11 13.49
CA VAL A 53 -20.39 14.14 12.68
C VAL A 53 -20.99 13.01 13.54
N GLY A 54 -20.84 13.08 14.88
CA GLY A 54 -21.49 12.19 15.84
C GLY A 54 -20.62 11.04 16.36
N ALA A 55 -19.30 11.00 16.06
CA ALA A 55 -18.42 10.04 16.68
C ALA A 55 -18.17 10.35 18.16
N LYS A 56 -17.85 9.33 18.92
CA LYS A 56 -17.41 9.45 20.31
C LYS A 56 -15.88 9.36 20.35
N ILE A 57 -15.23 10.36 20.91
CA ILE A 57 -13.79 10.30 21.19
C ILE A 57 -13.55 9.53 22.48
N VAL A 58 -12.55 8.62 22.45
CA VAL A 58 -12.17 7.73 23.55
C VAL A 58 -10.67 7.91 23.81
N ASP A 59 -10.27 8.03 25.06
CA ASP A 59 -8.89 8.36 25.43
C ASP A 59 -7.91 7.19 25.30
N LYS A 60 -8.39 5.96 25.39
CA LYS A 60 -7.52 4.77 25.41
C LYS A 60 -7.95 3.74 24.37
N ALA A 61 -6.98 3.16 23.70
CA ALA A 61 -7.21 2.06 22.76
C ALA A 61 -7.92 0.87 23.43
N GLU A 62 -7.58 0.55 24.70
CA GLU A 62 -8.21 -0.55 25.45
C GLU A 62 -9.73 -0.43 25.52
N ASP A 63 -10.25 0.79 25.71
CA ASP A 63 -11.69 1.03 25.77
C ASP A 63 -12.36 0.77 24.41
N ILE A 64 -11.65 1.11 23.31
CA ILE A 64 -12.11 0.83 21.96
C ILE A 64 -12.15 -0.68 21.71
N PHE A 65 -11.06 -1.40 22.01
CA PHE A 65 -11.01 -2.85 21.81
C PHE A 65 -12.03 -3.58 22.70
N ASN A 66 -12.30 -3.06 23.91
CA ASN A 66 -13.30 -3.65 24.80
C ASN A 66 -14.75 -3.45 24.33
N ASP A 67 -15.06 -2.33 23.69
CA ASP A 67 -16.43 -1.93 23.36
C ASP A 67 -16.85 -2.23 21.93
N ALA A 68 -15.91 -2.15 20.96
CA ALA A 68 -16.23 -2.23 19.55
C ALA A 68 -16.51 -3.66 19.07
N ASP A 69 -17.47 -3.83 18.17
CA ASP A 69 -17.72 -5.06 17.44
C ASP A 69 -16.72 -5.25 16.28
N ILE A 70 -16.35 -4.13 15.65
CA ILE A 70 -15.43 -4.05 14.52
C ILE A 70 -14.29 -3.11 14.84
N ILE A 71 -13.06 -3.57 14.72
CA ILE A 71 -11.85 -2.74 14.77
C ILE A 71 -11.41 -2.43 13.33
N VAL A 72 -11.33 -1.15 13.00
CA VAL A 72 -10.91 -0.65 11.68
C VAL A 72 -9.56 0.03 11.82
N LYS A 73 -8.56 -0.50 11.15
CA LYS A 73 -7.18 0.02 11.16
C LYS A 73 -6.66 0.19 9.73
N VAL A 74 -5.47 0.76 9.62
CA VAL A 74 -4.70 0.79 8.37
C VAL A 74 -3.68 -0.35 8.36
N LYS A 75 -2.87 -0.45 9.42
CA LYS A 75 -1.83 -1.49 9.55
C LYS A 75 -2.27 -2.62 10.46
N GLU A 76 -1.54 -3.72 10.32
CA GLU A 76 -1.70 -4.90 11.15
C GLU A 76 -1.64 -4.57 12.64
N PRO A 77 -2.46 -5.23 13.48
CA PRO A 77 -2.40 -5.04 14.92
C PRO A 77 -1.01 -5.36 15.46
N GLN A 78 -0.47 -4.44 16.28
CA GLN A 78 0.82 -4.64 16.95
C GLN A 78 0.67 -5.56 18.16
N ALA A 79 1.76 -6.11 18.67
CA ALA A 79 1.75 -7.14 19.74
C ALA A 79 0.92 -6.75 20.99
N GLY A 80 0.88 -5.46 21.34
CA GLY A 80 0.03 -4.94 22.41
C GLY A 80 -1.47 -5.00 22.05
N GLU A 81 -1.81 -4.62 20.82
CA GLU A 81 -3.18 -4.61 20.32
C GLU A 81 -3.74 -6.02 20.14
N VAL A 82 -2.92 -6.96 19.67
CA VAL A 82 -3.31 -8.38 19.52
C VAL A 82 -3.84 -8.97 20.84
N LYS A 83 -3.27 -8.55 21.97
CA LYS A 83 -3.70 -9.01 23.32
C LYS A 83 -5.06 -8.46 23.73
N MET A 84 -5.49 -7.35 23.12
CA MET A 84 -6.79 -6.70 23.40
C MET A 84 -7.91 -7.21 22.49
N ILE A 85 -7.56 -7.87 21.37
CA ILE A 85 -8.55 -8.41 20.43
C ILE A 85 -9.34 -9.54 21.10
N ARG A 86 -10.68 -9.46 21.03
CA ARG A 86 -11.60 -10.39 21.65
C ARG A 86 -12.06 -11.50 20.69
N GLU A 87 -12.52 -12.60 21.27
CA GLU A 87 -13.19 -13.66 20.52
C GLU A 87 -14.41 -13.09 19.75
N ASN A 88 -14.57 -13.49 18.49
CA ASN A 88 -15.59 -13.02 17.53
C ASN A 88 -15.52 -11.54 17.15
N GLN A 89 -14.57 -10.76 17.66
CA GLN A 89 -14.37 -9.38 17.24
C GLN A 89 -13.86 -9.34 15.79
N ILE A 90 -14.42 -8.46 14.97
CA ILE A 90 -14.01 -8.30 13.58
C ILE A 90 -12.81 -7.35 13.53
N VAL A 91 -11.74 -7.76 12.86
CA VAL A 91 -10.56 -6.93 12.57
C VAL A 91 -10.51 -6.70 11.06
N TYR A 92 -10.67 -5.46 10.62
CA TYR A 92 -10.73 -5.06 9.22
C TYR A 92 -9.59 -4.08 8.92
N THR A 93 -8.52 -4.56 8.26
CA THR A 93 -7.25 -3.84 8.09
C THR A 93 -6.34 -4.55 7.09
N TYR A 94 -5.17 -3.97 6.75
CA TYR A 94 -4.06 -4.73 6.19
C TYR A 94 -3.47 -5.66 7.25
N LEU A 95 -3.18 -6.91 6.90
CA LEU A 95 -2.67 -7.92 7.83
C LEU A 95 -1.29 -8.46 7.45
N HIS A 96 -1.05 -8.72 6.16
CA HIS A 96 0.21 -9.27 5.64
C HIS A 96 0.69 -10.55 6.38
N LEU A 97 -0.24 -11.44 6.72
CA LEU A 97 0.00 -12.57 7.63
C LEU A 97 1.08 -13.55 7.15
N ALA A 98 1.21 -13.76 5.84
CA ALA A 98 2.20 -14.70 5.30
C ALA A 98 3.66 -14.31 5.63
N ALA A 99 3.92 -13.06 6.00
CA ALA A 99 5.22 -12.57 6.44
C ALA A 99 5.34 -12.37 7.96
N ALA A 100 4.28 -12.68 8.75
CA ALA A 100 4.17 -12.30 10.16
C ALA A 100 3.66 -13.46 11.03
N LYS A 101 4.52 -14.43 11.31
CA LYS A 101 4.15 -15.67 12.05
C LYS A 101 3.55 -15.38 13.42
N GLU A 102 4.22 -14.55 14.23
CA GLU A 102 3.76 -14.24 15.60
C GLU A 102 2.40 -13.52 15.60
N LEU A 103 2.17 -12.61 14.67
CA LEU A 103 0.87 -11.97 14.48
C LEU A 103 -0.20 -13.00 14.11
N THR A 104 0.11 -13.89 13.18
CA THR A 104 -0.81 -14.96 12.73
C THR A 104 -1.21 -15.86 13.90
N GLU A 105 -0.24 -16.31 14.70
CA GLU A 105 -0.49 -17.13 15.91
C GLU A 105 -1.35 -16.38 16.93
N GLY A 106 -1.07 -15.08 17.13
CA GLY A 106 -1.85 -14.22 18.01
C GLY A 106 -3.31 -14.07 17.59
N LEU A 107 -3.56 -13.87 16.30
CA LEU A 107 -4.91 -13.75 15.75
C LEU A 107 -5.66 -15.09 15.76
N ILE A 108 -4.98 -16.22 15.51
CA ILE A 108 -5.56 -17.55 15.68
C ILE A 108 -6.01 -17.75 17.14
N LYS A 109 -5.13 -17.42 18.09
CA LYS A 109 -5.40 -17.56 19.53
C LYS A 109 -6.53 -16.66 20.02
N SER A 110 -6.68 -15.47 19.46
CA SER A 110 -7.76 -14.53 19.82
C SER A 110 -9.14 -15.02 19.40
N LYS A 111 -9.22 -15.96 18.47
CA LYS A 111 -10.47 -16.45 17.84
C LYS A 111 -11.31 -15.32 17.22
N SER A 112 -10.67 -14.25 16.78
CA SER A 112 -11.30 -13.13 16.09
C SER A 112 -11.65 -13.48 14.63
N VAL A 113 -12.33 -12.53 13.96
CA VAL A 113 -12.68 -12.59 12.54
C VAL A 113 -11.82 -11.57 11.80
N CYS A 114 -10.78 -12.02 11.10
CA CYS A 114 -9.79 -11.16 10.48
C CYS A 114 -10.02 -11.05 8.97
N ILE A 115 -10.41 -9.86 8.52
CA ILE A 115 -10.67 -9.54 7.11
C ILE A 115 -9.56 -8.62 6.62
N ALA A 116 -8.67 -9.17 5.77
CA ALA A 116 -7.51 -8.49 5.23
C ALA A 116 -7.86 -7.68 3.97
N TYR A 117 -7.49 -6.41 3.93
CA TYR A 117 -7.69 -5.57 2.74
C TYR A 117 -7.00 -6.12 1.51
N GLU A 118 -5.75 -6.57 1.66
CA GLU A 118 -4.88 -6.98 0.56
C GLU A 118 -5.27 -8.29 -0.10
N THR A 119 -6.24 -9.03 0.43
CA THR A 119 -6.71 -10.28 -0.18
C THR A 119 -8.13 -10.19 -0.73
N VAL A 120 -8.83 -9.07 -0.54
CA VAL A 120 -10.10 -8.80 -1.21
C VAL A 120 -9.85 -8.64 -2.72
N THR A 121 -10.66 -9.34 -3.54
CA THR A 121 -10.49 -9.35 -4.99
C THR A 121 -11.62 -8.59 -5.73
N ASP A 122 -11.51 -8.47 -7.05
CA ASP A 122 -12.59 -8.07 -7.95
C ASP A 122 -12.86 -9.15 -9.02
N ASN A 123 -13.83 -8.92 -9.91
CA ASN A 123 -14.18 -9.85 -10.97
C ASN A 123 -13.02 -10.14 -11.95
N ASN A 124 -12.00 -9.31 -11.99
CA ASN A 124 -10.83 -9.45 -12.84
C ASN A 124 -9.62 -10.04 -12.10
N GLY A 125 -9.80 -10.49 -10.85
CA GLY A 125 -8.71 -10.97 -9.99
C GLY A 125 -7.76 -9.87 -9.50
N ARG A 126 -8.14 -8.59 -9.60
CA ARG A 126 -7.36 -7.47 -9.07
C ARG A 126 -7.63 -7.32 -7.57
N LEU A 127 -6.81 -6.53 -6.91
CA LEU A 127 -6.85 -6.26 -5.46
C LEU A 127 -7.32 -4.81 -5.20
N PRO A 128 -8.65 -4.55 -5.23
CA PRO A 128 -9.19 -3.20 -5.22
C PRO A 128 -8.91 -2.42 -3.93
N LEU A 129 -8.69 -3.10 -2.80
CA LEU A 129 -8.36 -2.42 -1.54
C LEU A 129 -6.85 -2.19 -1.36
N LEU A 130 -6.00 -2.87 -2.15
CA LEU A 130 -4.56 -2.62 -2.21
C LEU A 130 -4.22 -1.53 -3.24
N ALA A 131 -4.98 -1.45 -4.32
CA ALA A 131 -4.74 -0.54 -5.45
C ALA A 131 -4.58 0.94 -5.04
N PRO A 132 -5.35 1.52 -4.08
CA PRO A 132 -5.17 2.90 -3.66
C PRO A 132 -3.77 3.19 -3.11
N MET A 133 -3.22 2.27 -2.32
CA MET A 133 -1.87 2.45 -1.75
C MET A 133 -0.78 2.28 -2.81
N SER A 134 -0.97 1.37 -3.76
CA SER A 134 -0.10 1.23 -4.93
C SER A 134 -0.13 2.49 -5.81
N ALA A 135 -1.30 3.12 -5.97
CA ALA A 135 -1.44 4.37 -6.71
C ALA A 135 -0.72 5.53 -6.03
N VAL A 136 -0.88 5.66 -4.70
CA VAL A 136 -0.16 6.68 -3.92
C VAL A 136 1.35 6.45 -4.00
N ALA A 137 1.82 5.22 -3.80
CA ALA A 137 3.24 4.89 -3.88
C ALA A 137 3.83 5.19 -5.27
N GLY A 138 3.11 4.86 -6.35
CA GLY A 138 3.53 5.19 -7.73
C GLY A 138 3.67 6.71 -7.95
N ARG A 139 2.74 7.50 -7.46
CA ARG A 139 2.81 8.97 -7.55
C ARG A 139 3.95 9.54 -6.71
N MET A 140 4.10 9.04 -5.47
CA MET A 140 5.20 9.45 -4.59
C MET A 140 6.57 9.08 -5.14
N SER A 141 6.70 7.98 -5.87
CA SER A 141 8.00 7.56 -6.42
C SER A 141 8.62 8.61 -7.33
N VAL A 142 7.79 9.31 -8.12
CA VAL A 142 8.25 10.42 -8.96
C VAL A 142 8.53 11.67 -8.14
N GLN A 143 7.68 12.00 -7.17
CA GLN A 143 7.89 13.18 -6.31
C GLN A 143 9.19 13.03 -5.50
N ALA A 144 9.39 11.89 -4.83
CA ALA A 144 10.60 11.60 -4.07
C ALA A 144 11.83 11.51 -4.98
N GLY A 145 11.71 10.82 -6.13
CA GLY A 145 12.78 10.69 -7.10
C GLY A 145 13.22 12.04 -7.65
N ALA A 146 12.28 12.92 -7.99
CA ALA A 146 12.58 14.27 -8.46
C ALA A 146 13.32 15.10 -7.39
N HIS A 147 12.90 15.01 -6.12
CA HIS A 147 13.59 15.65 -5.01
C HIS A 147 15.02 15.09 -4.83
N CYS A 148 15.17 13.76 -4.89
CA CYS A 148 16.47 13.11 -4.76
C CYS A 148 17.43 13.45 -5.92
N LEU A 149 16.96 13.93 -7.08
CA LEU A 149 17.80 14.41 -8.18
C LEU A 149 18.45 15.75 -7.89
N GLU A 150 17.98 16.48 -6.87
CA GLU A 150 18.55 17.78 -6.48
C GLU A 150 19.96 17.60 -5.89
N LYS A 151 20.79 18.63 -6.06
CA LYS A 151 22.20 18.57 -5.64
C LYS A 151 22.34 18.38 -4.12
N ASN A 152 21.45 18.98 -3.33
CA ASN A 152 21.45 18.88 -1.88
C ASN A 152 21.09 17.47 -1.37
N GLN A 153 20.48 16.64 -2.23
CA GLN A 153 20.15 15.23 -1.96
C GLN A 153 21.19 14.26 -2.52
N ASN A 154 22.39 14.74 -2.84
CA ASN A 154 23.44 14.02 -3.53
C ASN A 154 23.09 13.60 -4.97
N GLY A 155 21.98 14.09 -5.50
CA GLY A 155 21.57 13.89 -6.88
C GLY A 155 22.48 14.59 -7.88
N ARG A 156 22.22 14.33 -9.16
CA ARG A 156 23.03 14.91 -10.26
C ARG A 156 22.76 16.39 -10.54
N GLY A 157 21.84 17.03 -9.81
CA GLY A 157 21.46 18.43 -10.01
C GLY A 157 20.57 18.64 -11.25
N LEU A 158 19.66 17.68 -11.50
CA LEU A 158 18.76 17.68 -12.64
C LEU A 158 17.34 18.08 -12.20
N LEU A 159 16.74 19.02 -12.89
CA LEU A 159 15.31 19.30 -12.76
C LEU A 159 14.53 18.33 -13.68
N LEU A 160 13.75 17.42 -13.10
CA LEU A 160 13.10 16.32 -13.82
C LEU A 160 12.23 16.81 -14.99
N GLY A 161 11.54 17.95 -14.82
CA GLY A 161 10.69 18.55 -15.84
C GLY A 161 11.41 19.40 -16.86
N GLY A 162 12.73 19.56 -16.77
CA GLY A 162 13.49 20.50 -17.62
C GLY A 162 13.14 21.96 -17.36
N ALA A 163 13.54 22.82 -18.28
CA ALA A 163 13.27 24.27 -18.26
C ALA A 163 13.22 24.81 -19.70
N PRO A 164 12.82 26.07 -19.97
CA PRO A 164 12.93 26.65 -21.31
C PRO A 164 14.33 26.48 -21.89
N GLY A 165 14.44 25.73 -23.00
CA GLY A 165 15.71 25.40 -23.65
C GLY A 165 16.47 24.21 -23.02
N VAL A 166 15.93 23.55 -22.02
CA VAL A 166 16.53 22.38 -21.37
C VAL A 166 15.52 21.24 -21.38
N GLU A 167 15.88 20.09 -21.91
CA GLU A 167 15.04 18.91 -21.93
C GLU A 167 14.82 18.34 -20.51
N GLY A 168 13.68 17.68 -20.31
CA GLY A 168 13.39 16.92 -19.08
C GLY A 168 14.27 15.69 -18.93
N GLY A 169 14.34 15.16 -17.72
CA GLY A 169 15.06 13.94 -17.41
C GLY A 169 14.38 12.69 -17.95
N THR A 170 15.15 11.62 -18.07
CA THR A 170 14.66 10.29 -18.47
C THR A 170 14.22 9.48 -17.25
N VAL A 171 12.94 9.07 -17.25
CA VAL A 171 12.36 8.19 -16.24
C VAL A 171 12.17 6.80 -16.84
N VAL A 172 12.73 5.78 -16.19
CA VAL A 172 12.53 4.38 -16.54
C VAL A 172 11.68 3.71 -15.46
N ILE A 173 10.51 3.22 -15.83
CA ILE A 173 9.57 2.56 -14.93
C ILE A 173 9.58 1.06 -15.22
N LEU A 174 9.98 0.26 -14.25
CA LEU A 174 9.97 -1.19 -14.31
C LEU A 174 8.66 -1.74 -13.73
N GLY A 175 7.80 -2.27 -14.59
CA GLY A 175 6.47 -2.76 -14.27
C GLY A 175 5.36 -1.75 -14.62
N GLY A 176 4.45 -2.13 -15.49
CA GLY A 176 3.31 -1.35 -15.93
C GLY A 176 2.03 -1.56 -15.09
N GLY A 177 2.16 -2.13 -13.88
CA GLY A 177 1.04 -2.32 -12.95
C GLY A 177 0.48 -1.01 -12.40
N VAL A 178 -0.28 -1.07 -11.28
CA VAL A 178 -0.89 0.12 -10.65
C VAL A 178 0.18 1.15 -10.24
N VAL A 179 1.31 0.69 -9.68
CA VAL A 179 2.44 1.56 -9.30
C VAL A 179 2.99 2.27 -10.53
N GLY A 180 3.35 1.51 -11.57
CA GLY A 180 3.97 2.08 -12.78
C GLY A 180 3.05 3.01 -13.56
N GLU A 181 1.76 2.67 -13.69
CA GLU A 181 0.76 3.55 -14.30
C GLU A 181 0.69 4.90 -13.57
N ASN A 182 0.62 4.88 -12.23
CA ASN A 182 0.54 6.10 -11.44
C ASN A 182 1.86 6.89 -11.39
N ALA A 183 3.00 6.21 -11.48
CA ALA A 183 4.29 6.87 -11.70
C ALA A 183 4.31 7.59 -13.07
N ALA A 184 3.82 6.92 -14.13
CA ALA A 184 3.73 7.53 -15.46
C ALA A 184 2.82 8.76 -15.50
N VAL A 185 1.68 8.76 -14.77
CA VAL A 185 0.80 9.94 -14.65
C VAL A 185 1.59 11.18 -14.19
N ILE A 186 2.42 11.02 -13.16
CA ILE A 186 3.18 12.15 -12.62
C ILE A 186 4.37 12.49 -13.51
N ALA A 187 5.15 11.49 -13.95
CA ALA A 187 6.34 11.72 -14.76
C ALA A 187 6.02 12.39 -16.10
N THR A 188 4.95 11.97 -16.78
CA THR A 188 4.47 12.61 -18.02
C THR A 188 3.91 14.00 -17.76
N GLY A 189 3.23 14.21 -16.63
CA GLY A 189 2.76 15.53 -16.19
C GLY A 189 3.90 16.50 -15.93
N MET A 190 5.04 16.02 -15.48
CA MET A 190 6.28 16.78 -15.32
C MET A 190 7.05 16.96 -16.64
N ARG A 191 6.56 16.41 -17.75
CA ARG A 191 7.21 16.45 -19.08
C ARG A 191 8.56 15.73 -19.13
N ALA A 192 8.79 14.73 -18.30
CA ALA A 192 9.93 13.85 -18.39
C ALA A 192 9.81 12.92 -19.62
N LYS A 193 10.94 12.43 -20.14
CA LYS A 193 10.95 11.33 -21.11
C LYS A 193 10.68 10.02 -20.35
N VAL A 194 9.57 9.35 -20.62
CA VAL A 194 9.09 8.22 -19.81
C VAL A 194 9.14 6.92 -20.60
N HIS A 195 9.96 5.97 -20.16
CA HIS A 195 9.96 4.59 -20.62
C HIS A 195 9.22 3.70 -19.59
N ILE A 196 8.30 2.85 -20.07
CA ILE A 196 7.61 1.87 -19.23
C ILE A 196 7.93 0.48 -19.74
N VAL A 197 8.54 -0.33 -18.88
CA VAL A 197 8.93 -1.70 -19.15
C VAL A 197 7.91 -2.66 -18.54
N ASP A 198 7.32 -3.53 -19.34
CA ASP A 198 6.47 -4.62 -18.85
C ASP A 198 6.65 -5.87 -19.72
N LYS A 199 6.38 -7.05 -19.15
CA LYS A 199 6.39 -8.32 -19.89
C LYS A 199 5.12 -8.51 -20.72
N SER A 200 4.02 -7.87 -20.36
CA SER A 200 2.72 -8.03 -20.96
C SER A 200 2.50 -7.02 -22.09
N GLU A 201 2.53 -7.48 -23.33
CA GLU A 201 2.21 -6.66 -24.50
C GLU A 201 0.79 -6.06 -24.40
N ALA A 202 -0.17 -6.84 -23.90
CA ALA A 202 -1.54 -6.36 -23.70
C ALA A 202 -1.60 -5.20 -22.72
N ARG A 203 -0.78 -5.25 -21.64
CA ARG A 203 -0.70 -4.15 -20.68
C ARG A 203 -0.06 -2.91 -21.28
N LEU A 204 1.02 -3.08 -22.03
CA LEU A 204 1.67 -1.97 -22.73
C LEU A 204 0.71 -1.27 -23.70
N LYS A 205 -0.11 -2.02 -24.45
CA LYS A 205 -1.15 -1.45 -25.33
C LYS A 205 -2.16 -0.59 -24.56
N GLN A 206 -2.64 -1.08 -23.39
CA GLN A 206 -3.53 -0.28 -22.53
C GLN A 206 -2.86 1.01 -22.06
N LEU A 207 -1.59 0.96 -21.70
CA LEU A 207 -0.85 2.16 -21.28
C LEU A 207 -0.68 3.16 -22.45
N VAL A 208 -0.41 2.68 -23.65
CA VAL A 208 -0.37 3.53 -24.85
C VAL A 208 -1.72 4.16 -25.15
N GLU A 209 -2.83 3.43 -25.00
CA GLU A 209 -4.18 3.99 -25.12
C GLU A 209 -4.45 5.12 -24.11
N MET A 210 -3.90 5.01 -22.89
CA MET A 210 -4.08 6.01 -21.83
C MET A 210 -3.17 7.25 -22.00
N PHE A 211 -1.92 7.06 -22.41
CA PHE A 211 -0.90 8.11 -22.40
C PHE A 211 -0.50 8.64 -23.77
N GLY A 212 -0.86 7.91 -24.85
CA GLY A 212 -0.46 8.25 -26.22
C GLY A 212 1.06 8.23 -26.40
N ASP A 213 1.57 9.27 -27.04
CA ASP A 213 2.99 9.50 -27.33
C ASP A 213 3.82 10.02 -26.13
N LYS A 214 3.18 10.23 -24.98
CA LYS A 214 3.86 10.69 -23.76
C LYS A 214 4.70 9.61 -23.07
N ILE A 215 4.53 8.35 -23.47
CA ILE A 215 5.31 7.23 -22.97
C ILE A 215 5.96 6.46 -24.11
N ILE A 216 7.07 5.79 -23.80
CA ILE A 216 7.72 4.82 -24.68
C ILE A 216 7.52 3.45 -24.07
N PRO A 217 6.64 2.61 -24.63
CA PRO A 217 6.38 1.27 -24.14
C PRO A 217 7.53 0.34 -24.52
N GLU A 218 8.03 -0.43 -23.56
CA GLU A 218 9.16 -1.33 -23.73
C GLU A 218 8.77 -2.74 -23.29
N GLN A 219 8.80 -3.71 -24.18
CA GLN A 219 8.56 -5.10 -23.82
C GLN A 219 9.83 -5.75 -23.29
N SER A 220 9.81 -6.25 -22.07
CA SER A 220 10.99 -6.63 -21.28
C SER A 220 11.88 -7.70 -21.92
N ASP A 221 11.32 -8.59 -22.75
CA ASP A 221 12.04 -9.64 -23.48
C ASP A 221 12.58 -9.20 -24.85
N LYS A 222 12.26 -7.97 -25.29
CA LYS A 222 12.67 -7.42 -26.60
C LYS A 222 13.66 -6.26 -26.49
N ILE A 223 14.06 -5.87 -25.28
CA ILE A 223 14.92 -4.71 -25.04
C ILE A 223 16.26 -5.09 -24.40
N ASP A 224 17.23 -4.22 -24.58
CA ASP A 224 18.45 -4.21 -23.78
C ASP A 224 18.23 -3.33 -22.54
N LEU A 225 17.92 -3.99 -21.41
CA LEU A 225 17.68 -3.29 -20.14
C LEU A 225 18.93 -2.52 -19.66
N ASN A 226 20.15 -2.97 -19.98
CA ASN A 226 21.37 -2.25 -19.63
C ASN A 226 21.39 -0.85 -20.26
N LYS A 227 20.97 -0.76 -21.52
CA LYS A 227 20.89 0.51 -22.22
C LYS A 227 19.90 1.47 -21.57
N LEU A 228 18.70 0.99 -21.22
CA LEU A 228 17.70 1.82 -20.55
C LEU A 228 18.17 2.28 -19.15
N VAL A 229 18.79 1.38 -18.39
CA VAL A 229 19.34 1.71 -17.07
C VAL A 229 20.44 2.78 -17.20
N ALA A 230 21.31 2.70 -18.22
CA ALA A 230 22.34 3.69 -18.48
C ALA A 230 21.76 5.07 -18.86
N GLU A 231 20.61 5.11 -19.55
CA GLU A 231 19.95 6.35 -19.95
C GLU A 231 19.12 6.98 -18.81
N ALA A 232 18.77 6.21 -17.75
CA ALA A 232 17.92 6.67 -16.69
C ALA A 232 18.55 7.80 -15.85
N ASP A 233 17.78 8.85 -15.61
CA ASP A 233 18.04 9.84 -14.55
C ASP A 233 17.29 9.42 -13.28
N LEU A 234 16.07 8.89 -13.45
CA LEU A 234 15.25 8.30 -12.40
C LEU A 234 14.78 6.90 -12.85
N LEU A 235 15.10 5.88 -12.08
CA LEU A 235 14.62 4.53 -12.27
C LEU A 235 13.62 4.20 -11.16
N ILE A 236 12.42 3.71 -11.53
CA ILE A 236 11.35 3.37 -10.61
C ILE A 236 11.06 1.87 -10.69
N GLY A 237 11.27 1.17 -9.59
CA GLY A 237 10.92 -0.25 -9.43
C GLY A 237 9.48 -0.41 -8.95
N GLY A 238 8.58 -0.81 -9.86
CA GLY A 238 7.15 -0.97 -9.58
C GLY A 238 6.60 -2.37 -9.87
N VAL A 239 7.47 -3.37 -9.89
CA VAL A 239 7.05 -4.76 -10.15
C VAL A 239 6.48 -5.38 -8.88
N LEU A 240 5.28 -5.95 -8.99
CA LEU A 240 4.62 -6.67 -7.92
C LEU A 240 4.23 -8.06 -8.41
N ILE A 241 4.63 -9.09 -7.66
CA ILE A 241 4.16 -10.47 -7.87
C ILE A 241 3.33 -10.85 -6.63
N PRO A 242 2.02 -11.06 -6.77
CA PRO A 242 1.18 -11.41 -5.63
C PRO A 242 1.69 -12.67 -4.91
N GLY A 243 1.99 -12.54 -3.60
CA GLY A 243 2.43 -13.66 -2.77
C GLY A 243 3.86 -14.14 -2.98
N ALA A 244 4.69 -13.44 -3.77
CA ALA A 244 6.09 -13.81 -4.01
C ALA A 244 7.03 -12.60 -3.90
N GLU A 245 8.32 -12.86 -3.77
CA GLU A 245 9.35 -11.81 -3.85
C GLU A 245 9.41 -11.21 -5.26
N ALA A 246 9.75 -9.93 -5.32
CA ALA A 246 9.99 -9.24 -6.58
C ALA A 246 11.27 -9.79 -7.26
N PRO A 247 11.25 -10.02 -8.59
CA PRO A 247 12.44 -10.46 -9.31
C PRO A 247 13.49 -9.34 -9.31
N LYS A 248 14.77 -9.70 -9.17
CA LYS A 248 15.88 -8.76 -9.27
C LYS A 248 16.15 -8.40 -10.74
N LEU A 249 15.54 -7.33 -11.21
CA LEU A 249 15.65 -6.87 -12.60
C LEU A 249 16.90 -6.03 -12.84
N VAL A 250 17.31 -5.22 -11.86
CA VAL A 250 18.52 -4.39 -11.93
C VAL A 250 19.58 -5.01 -11.02
N THR A 251 20.66 -5.48 -11.61
CA THR A 251 21.78 -6.12 -10.89
C THR A 251 22.80 -5.08 -10.45
N LYS A 252 23.63 -5.43 -9.46
CA LYS A 252 24.70 -4.54 -8.97
C LYS A 252 25.67 -4.08 -10.08
N PRO A 253 26.11 -4.91 -11.04
CA PRO A 253 26.94 -4.44 -12.16
C PRO A 253 26.27 -3.36 -13.02
N MET A 254 24.94 -3.40 -13.18
CA MET A 254 24.21 -2.42 -13.97
C MET A 254 24.24 -1.00 -13.36
N LEU A 255 24.44 -0.87 -12.04
CA LEU A 255 24.57 0.44 -11.40
C LEU A 255 25.75 1.24 -11.95
N LYS A 256 26.84 0.56 -12.34
CA LYS A 256 28.02 1.20 -12.94
C LYS A 256 27.75 1.81 -14.32
N LEU A 257 26.67 1.41 -14.97
CA LEU A 257 26.21 2.00 -16.24
C LEU A 257 25.40 3.28 -16.00
N MET A 258 24.81 3.43 -14.80
CA MET A 258 23.98 4.58 -14.48
C MET A 258 24.80 5.86 -14.38
N LYS A 259 24.15 6.97 -14.69
CA LYS A 259 24.76 8.29 -14.58
C LYS A 259 25.03 8.62 -13.10
N ARG A 260 26.18 9.21 -12.81
CA ARG A 260 26.50 9.69 -11.46
C ARG A 260 25.43 10.60 -10.91
N GLY A 261 24.92 10.31 -9.71
CA GLY A 261 23.87 11.06 -9.05
C GLY A 261 22.47 10.83 -9.64
N SER A 262 22.30 9.80 -10.48
CA SER A 262 20.97 9.29 -10.83
C SER A 262 20.29 8.66 -9.61
N VAL A 263 18.98 8.47 -9.70
CA VAL A 263 18.16 8.04 -8.57
C VAL A 263 17.43 6.74 -8.90
N ILE A 264 17.43 5.82 -7.97
CA ILE A 264 16.57 4.62 -7.95
C ILE A 264 15.52 4.81 -6.86
N VAL A 265 14.24 4.66 -7.20
CA VAL A 265 13.14 4.55 -6.25
C VAL A 265 12.56 3.13 -6.37
N ASP A 266 12.85 2.28 -5.41
CA ASP A 266 12.37 0.90 -5.43
C ASP A 266 11.10 0.76 -4.59
N VAL A 267 9.94 0.93 -5.25
CA VAL A 267 8.61 0.78 -4.61
C VAL A 267 8.32 -0.69 -4.26
N ALA A 268 8.96 -1.63 -4.95
CA ALA A 268 8.82 -3.06 -4.70
C ALA A 268 9.54 -3.52 -3.41
N ILE A 269 10.13 -2.60 -2.65
CA ILE A 269 10.96 -2.92 -1.47
C ILE A 269 10.23 -3.73 -0.41
N ASP A 270 8.91 -3.53 -0.23
CA ASP A 270 8.08 -4.31 0.69
C ASP A 270 8.03 -5.81 0.32
N GLN A 271 8.41 -6.16 -0.92
CA GLN A 271 8.54 -7.53 -1.43
C GLN A 271 9.99 -7.88 -1.79
N GLY A 272 10.95 -7.35 -1.05
CA GLY A 272 12.38 -7.58 -1.23
C GLY A 272 13.05 -6.68 -2.27
N GLY A 273 12.30 -5.85 -3.00
CA GLY A 273 12.81 -4.94 -4.04
C GLY A 273 13.16 -5.61 -5.36
N CYS A 274 13.05 -4.89 -6.46
CA CYS A 274 13.42 -5.37 -7.80
C CYS A 274 14.84 -4.95 -8.25
N VAL A 275 15.57 -4.24 -7.39
CA VAL A 275 16.98 -3.90 -7.57
C VAL A 275 17.83 -4.68 -6.58
N GLU A 276 18.90 -5.32 -7.05
CA GLU A 276 19.73 -6.21 -6.22
C GLU A 276 20.35 -5.49 -5.01
N THR A 277 20.66 -4.21 -5.15
CA THR A 277 21.26 -3.37 -4.10
C THR A 277 20.24 -2.70 -3.18
N SER A 278 18.95 -2.84 -3.43
CA SER A 278 17.91 -2.27 -2.59
C SER A 278 17.88 -2.90 -1.21
N LYS A 279 17.77 -2.05 -0.19
CA LYS A 279 17.50 -2.42 1.20
C LYS A 279 16.45 -1.49 1.79
N PRO A 280 15.55 -1.96 2.66
CA PRO A 280 14.52 -1.11 3.25
C PRO A 280 15.11 0.09 3.98
N THR A 281 14.51 1.26 3.75
CA THR A 281 14.79 2.51 4.45
C THR A 281 13.52 3.04 5.11
N THR A 282 13.61 4.13 5.84
CA THR A 282 12.49 4.74 6.57
C THR A 282 12.26 6.18 6.12
N HIS A 283 11.11 6.76 6.45
CA HIS A 283 10.86 8.18 6.17
C HIS A 283 11.84 9.12 6.88
N GLY A 284 12.41 8.72 8.02
CA GLY A 284 13.39 9.51 8.78
C GLY A 284 14.82 9.45 8.20
N ASP A 285 15.17 8.34 7.53
CA ASP A 285 16.46 8.14 6.83
C ASP A 285 16.16 7.46 5.48
N PRO A 286 15.71 8.24 4.48
CA PRO A 286 15.06 7.68 3.29
C PRO A 286 16.01 7.17 2.22
N THR A 287 17.29 7.60 2.23
CA THR A 287 18.22 7.34 1.13
C THR A 287 19.56 6.79 1.56
N PHE A 288 20.19 6.06 0.65
CA PHE A 288 21.60 5.69 0.74
C PHE A 288 22.22 5.69 -0.66
N ILE A 289 23.56 5.64 -0.74
CA ILE A 289 24.29 5.72 -2.02
C ILE A 289 25.12 4.45 -2.22
N ILE A 290 25.03 3.87 -3.42
CA ILE A 290 25.89 2.79 -3.90
C ILE A 290 26.34 3.12 -5.32
N ASP A 291 27.64 3.01 -5.60
CA ASP A 291 28.22 3.28 -6.93
C ASP A 291 27.78 4.64 -7.52
N ASP A 292 27.79 5.70 -6.69
CA ASP A 292 27.34 7.05 -7.03
C ASP A 292 25.84 7.18 -7.42
N VAL A 293 25.01 6.16 -7.18
CA VAL A 293 23.55 6.16 -7.43
C VAL A 293 22.81 6.29 -6.11
N VAL A 294 21.89 7.26 -6.04
CA VAL A 294 21.03 7.47 -4.87
C VAL A 294 19.90 6.45 -4.88
N HIS A 295 19.73 5.73 -3.77
CA HIS A 295 18.66 4.77 -3.57
C HIS A 295 17.65 5.33 -2.58
N TYR A 296 16.39 5.41 -2.98
CA TYR A 296 15.23 5.69 -2.13
C TYR A 296 14.38 4.42 -2.05
N CYS A 297 14.42 3.75 -0.92
CA CYS A 297 13.78 2.44 -0.72
C CYS A 297 12.89 2.43 0.53
N VAL A 298 12.15 3.52 0.75
CA VAL A 298 11.30 3.66 1.93
C VAL A 298 10.18 2.63 1.90
N ALA A 299 10.19 1.74 2.89
CA ALA A 299 9.07 0.85 3.14
C ALA A 299 7.85 1.67 3.59
N ASN A 300 6.66 1.28 3.15
CA ASN A 300 5.43 2.01 3.47
C ASN A 300 5.40 3.47 2.96
N MET A 301 5.84 3.70 1.72
CA MET A 301 5.81 5.03 1.10
C MET A 301 4.49 5.80 1.32
N PRO A 302 3.28 5.18 1.19
CA PRO A 302 2.02 5.89 1.42
C PRO A 302 1.86 6.48 2.82
N GLY A 303 2.57 5.98 3.83
CA GLY A 303 2.59 6.54 5.19
C GLY A 303 3.16 7.96 5.25
N GLY A 304 4.02 8.35 4.30
CA GLY A 304 4.59 9.71 4.22
C GLY A 304 3.63 10.79 3.72
N VAL A 305 2.46 10.41 3.20
CA VAL A 305 1.38 11.33 2.80
C VAL A 305 0.05 10.90 3.42
N PRO A 306 -0.05 10.91 4.76
CA PRO A 306 -1.11 10.24 5.50
C PRO A 306 -2.50 10.78 5.16
N ARG A 307 -2.66 12.08 4.91
CA ARG A 307 -3.95 12.66 4.52
C ARG A 307 -4.48 12.08 3.21
N THR A 308 -3.68 12.12 2.16
CA THR A 308 -4.05 11.57 0.85
C THR A 308 -4.31 10.07 0.94
N SER A 309 -3.44 9.34 1.60
CA SER A 309 -3.51 7.90 1.74
C SER A 309 -4.73 7.45 2.53
N THR A 310 -5.07 8.15 3.62
CA THR A 310 -6.28 7.85 4.41
C THR A 310 -7.54 8.04 3.59
N ILE A 311 -7.68 9.17 2.87
CA ILE A 311 -8.85 9.43 2.04
C ILE A 311 -8.96 8.38 0.92
N ALA A 312 -7.86 8.11 0.21
CA ALA A 312 -7.84 7.14 -0.87
C ALA A 312 -8.20 5.72 -0.40
N LEU A 313 -7.67 5.31 0.76
CA LEU A 313 -7.97 4.00 1.36
C LEU A 313 -9.46 3.92 1.76
N ASN A 314 -9.98 4.93 2.44
CA ASN A 314 -11.37 4.95 2.89
C ASN A 314 -12.36 4.90 1.71
N THR A 315 -12.07 5.58 0.60
CA THR A 315 -12.89 5.50 -0.61
C THR A 315 -13.08 4.05 -1.09
N ALA A 316 -12.05 3.23 -0.95
CA ALA A 316 -12.11 1.83 -1.37
C ALA A 316 -12.69 0.90 -0.27
N THR A 317 -12.35 1.12 1.00
CA THR A 317 -12.69 0.19 2.10
C THR A 317 -14.09 0.43 2.67
N LEU A 318 -14.59 1.66 2.69
CA LEU A 318 -15.87 2.04 3.30
C LEU A 318 -17.08 1.26 2.74
N PRO A 319 -17.23 1.05 1.41
CA PRO A 319 -18.37 0.30 0.89
C PRO A 319 -18.45 -1.14 1.42
N HIS A 320 -17.30 -1.77 1.64
CA HIS A 320 -17.23 -3.11 2.22
C HIS A 320 -17.50 -3.09 3.73
N LEU A 321 -16.97 -2.11 4.45
CA LEU A 321 -17.23 -1.92 5.87
C LEU A 321 -18.74 -1.74 6.15
N ILE A 322 -19.43 -0.93 5.34
CA ILE A 322 -20.90 -0.74 5.44
C ILE A 322 -21.64 -2.07 5.26
N LYS A 323 -21.23 -2.89 4.26
CA LYS A 323 -21.82 -4.23 4.07
C LYS A 323 -21.64 -5.11 5.30
N ILE A 324 -20.42 -5.13 5.87
CA ILE A 324 -20.09 -5.91 7.08
C ILE A 324 -20.90 -5.42 8.27
N ALA A 325 -20.96 -4.09 8.48
CA ALA A 325 -21.65 -3.49 9.61
C ALA A 325 -23.17 -3.69 9.55
N ASN A 326 -23.78 -3.57 8.35
CA ASN A 326 -25.22 -3.70 8.16
C ASN A 326 -25.71 -5.15 8.22
N LYS A 327 -24.96 -6.09 7.68
CA LYS A 327 -25.40 -7.48 7.53
C LYS A 327 -24.81 -8.44 8.55
N GLY A 328 -23.78 -8.03 9.31
CA GLY A 328 -22.87 -8.92 10.02
C GLY A 328 -21.88 -9.60 9.04
N TYR A 329 -20.70 -9.98 9.56
CA TYR A 329 -19.63 -10.52 8.70
C TYR A 329 -20.05 -11.78 7.94
N ALA A 330 -20.72 -12.73 8.60
CA ALA A 330 -21.09 -14.01 7.97
C ALA A 330 -21.98 -13.82 6.74
N LYS A 331 -23.02 -12.97 6.85
CA LYS A 331 -23.92 -12.67 5.73
C LYS A 331 -23.22 -11.83 4.65
N ALA A 332 -22.43 -10.82 5.04
CA ALA A 332 -21.73 -9.98 4.09
C ALA A 332 -20.72 -10.77 3.25
N LEU A 333 -19.98 -11.70 3.86
CA LEU A 333 -19.00 -12.55 3.21
C LEU A 333 -19.65 -13.65 2.36
N SER A 334 -20.76 -14.25 2.81
CA SER A 334 -21.49 -15.24 2.01
C SER A 334 -22.15 -14.65 0.76
N ASP A 335 -22.56 -13.37 0.80
CA ASP A 335 -23.18 -12.66 -0.32
C ASP A 335 -22.15 -12.16 -1.36
N ASP A 336 -20.87 -12.06 -0.99
CA ASP A 336 -19.84 -11.44 -1.82
C ASP A 336 -18.55 -12.28 -1.79
N LYS A 337 -18.38 -13.14 -2.81
CA LYS A 337 -17.19 -14.00 -2.94
C LYS A 337 -15.87 -13.24 -2.96
N HIS A 338 -15.87 -11.98 -3.39
CA HIS A 338 -14.68 -11.14 -3.47
C HIS A 338 -14.30 -10.62 -2.09
N LEU A 339 -15.29 -10.21 -1.30
CA LEU A 339 -15.07 -9.84 0.10
C LEU A 339 -14.71 -11.08 0.94
N LEU A 340 -15.29 -12.25 0.64
CA LEU A 340 -14.95 -13.52 1.28
C LEU A 340 -13.47 -13.87 1.13
N ALA A 341 -12.84 -13.55 -0.01
CA ALA A 341 -11.41 -13.73 -0.21
C ALA A 341 -10.55 -12.90 0.77
N GLY A 342 -11.15 -11.87 1.40
CA GLY A 342 -10.54 -11.09 2.47
C GLY A 342 -10.43 -11.84 3.80
N LEU A 343 -11.19 -12.91 4.04
CA LEU A 343 -11.20 -13.64 5.30
C LEU A 343 -9.93 -14.48 5.44
N ASN A 344 -9.03 -14.08 6.32
CA ASN A 344 -7.73 -14.74 6.51
C ASN A 344 -7.67 -15.63 7.74
N VAL A 345 -8.33 -15.20 8.83
CA VAL A 345 -8.50 -15.98 10.06
C VAL A 345 -9.94 -15.85 10.52
N CYS A 346 -10.56 -16.95 10.93
CA CYS A 346 -11.92 -16.95 11.47
C CYS A 346 -12.03 -17.92 12.64
N LYS A 347 -12.36 -17.38 13.82
CA LYS A 347 -12.61 -18.18 15.04
C LYS A 347 -11.51 -19.21 15.35
N GLY A 348 -10.25 -18.81 15.16
CA GLY A 348 -9.09 -19.64 15.43
C GLY A 348 -8.66 -20.56 14.28
N GLN A 349 -9.30 -20.47 13.11
CA GLN A 349 -8.97 -21.25 11.92
C GLN A 349 -8.35 -20.35 10.84
N VAL A 350 -7.35 -20.88 10.11
CA VAL A 350 -6.72 -20.18 8.98
C VAL A 350 -7.54 -20.45 7.73
N THR A 351 -8.06 -19.38 7.13
CA THR A 351 -8.97 -19.43 5.97
C THR A 351 -8.35 -18.85 4.68
N TYR A 352 -7.08 -18.45 4.73
CA TYR A 352 -6.35 -18.02 3.55
C TYR A 352 -5.20 -18.99 3.25
N LYS A 353 -5.30 -19.65 2.09
CA LYS A 353 -4.42 -20.77 1.72
C LYS A 353 -2.93 -20.42 1.74
N ALA A 354 -2.55 -19.24 1.24
CA ALA A 354 -1.15 -18.83 1.20
C ALA A 354 -0.53 -18.72 2.61
N VAL A 355 -1.30 -18.28 3.61
CA VAL A 355 -0.85 -18.23 5.02
C VAL A 355 -0.71 -19.64 5.60
N ALA A 356 -1.68 -20.53 5.31
CA ALA A 356 -1.62 -21.91 5.74
C ALA A 356 -0.39 -22.64 5.17
N ASP A 357 -0.13 -22.49 3.87
CA ASP A 357 0.98 -23.14 3.18
C ASP A 357 2.35 -22.67 3.70
N VAL A 358 2.52 -21.35 3.96
CA VAL A 358 3.81 -20.80 4.44
C VAL A 358 4.19 -21.30 5.82
N PHE A 359 3.22 -21.45 6.73
CA PHE A 359 3.49 -21.81 8.12
C PHE A 359 3.13 -23.26 8.48
N GLY A 360 2.54 -24.02 7.54
CA GLY A 360 2.13 -25.41 7.75
C GLY A 360 0.89 -25.54 8.63
N TYR A 361 -0.03 -24.55 8.58
CA TYR A 361 -1.31 -24.65 9.26
C TYR A 361 -2.34 -25.40 8.42
N ASP A 362 -3.34 -25.99 9.09
CA ASP A 362 -4.50 -26.55 8.42
C ASP A 362 -5.31 -25.43 7.75
N TYR A 363 -5.51 -25.55 6.44
CA TYR A 363 -6.40 -24.65 5.70
C TYR A 363 -7.86 -25.08 5.87
N VAL A 364 -8.70 -24.13 6.19
CA VAL A 364 -10.16 -24.33 6.25
C VAL A 364 -10.84 -23.44 5.21
N ASP A 365 -11.72 -24.03 4.40
CA ASP A 365 -12.53 -23.25 3.45
C ASP A 365 -13.30 -22.15 4.22
N PRO A 366 -13.16 -20.86 3.83
CA PRO A 366 -13.79 -19.75 4.53
C PRO A 366 -15.32 -19.91 4.67
N LEU A 367 -16.00 -20.49 3.69
CA LEU A 367 -17.47 -20.73 3.77
C LEU A 367 -17.87 -21.67 4.93
N LYS A 368 -16.97 -22.54 5.38
CA LYS A 368 -17.26 -23.46 6.49
C LYS A 368 -17.13 -22.81 7.86
N THR A 369 -16.63 -21.57 7.94
CA THR A 369 -16.39 -20.85 9.20
C THR A 369 -17.42 -19.76 9.50
N LEU A 370 -18.28 -19.44 8.53
CA LEU A 370 -19.31 -18.37 8.58
C LEU A 370 -20.52 -18.71 9.49
#